data_fb2d701abe08954ec6e9d3620eaaae0a
#
_entry.id   fb2d701abe08954ec6e9d3620eaaae0a
#
_cell.length_a   1.000
_cell.length_b   1.000
_cell.length_c   1.000
_cell.angle_alpha   90.00
_cell.angle_beta   90.00
_cell.angle_gamma   90.00
#
_symmetry.space_group_name_H-M   'P 1'
#
loop_
_entity.id
_entity.type
_entity.pdbx_description
1 polymer ?
#
loop_
_entity_poly.entity_id
_entity_poly.type
_entity_poly.pdbx_seq_one_letter_code
_entity_poly.pdbx_strand_id
1 'polypeptide(L)'
;MTVYTCSPDLASILTCIYEAWNSRLGYRNVRLMTEPVGNLELFCDYCHVEPDTEKAASVTRSIQKKIGAAAWRLVYLCAMSERSDAPDIIYRFLLYGFSYGKDTLLS
;
A
#
# COMPACT_ATOMS: atom_id res chain seq x y z
N MET A 1 7.04 -1.96 -15.97
CA MET A 1 6.37 -2.10 -14.66
C MET A 1 7.26 -1.54 -13.58
N THR A 2 6.74 -0.64 -12.78
CA THR A 2 7.46 -0.08 -11.64
C THR A 2 7.08 -0.86 -10.37
N VAL A 3 8.09 -1.35 -9.66
CA VAL A 3 7.89 -2.09 -8.41
C VAL A 3 8.45 -1.24 -7.26
N TYR A 4 7.57 -0.78 -6.38
CA TYR A 4 7.97 -0.09 -5.17
C TYR A 4 8.23 -1.12 -4.07
N THR A 5 9.40 -1.02 -3.45
CA THR A 5 9.80 -1.96 -2.40
C THR A 5 10.00 -1.21 -1.08
N CYS A 6 9.73 -1.87 0.02
CA CYS A 6 9.84 -1.27 1.35
C CYS A 6 10.15 -2.32 2.40
N SER A 7 10.58 -1.87 3.57
CA SER A 7 10.74 -2.74 4.73
C SER A 7 9.37 -3.24 5.22
N PRO A 8 9.32 -4.41 5.89
CA PRO A 8 8.05 -5.03 6.26
C PRO A 8 7.44 -4.48 7.55
N ASP A 9 7.54 -3.20 7.79
CA ASP A 9 6.91 -2.53 8.93
C ASP A 9 5.80 -1.60 8.47
N LEU A 10 4.91 -1.25 9.39
CA LEU A 10 3.70 -0.49 9.06
C LEU A 10 4.02 0.85 8.42
N ALA A 11 4.94 1.62 9.00
CA ALA A 11 5.26 2.95 8.46
C ALA A 11 5.85 2.87 7.06
N SER A 12 6.71 1.88 6.80
CA SER A 12 7.32 1.68 5.48
C SER A 12 6.26 1.25 4.45
N ILE A 13 5.36 0.35 4.84
CA ILE A 13 4.28 -0.12 3.95
C ILE A 13 3.35 1.03 3.59
N LEU A 14 2.94 1.83 4.57
CA LEU A 14 2.06 2.97 4.32
C LEU A 14 2.73 4.04 3.45
N THR A 15 4.04 4.28 3.67
CA THR A 15 4.80 5.19 2.83
C THR A 15 4.89 4.68 1.39
N CYS A 16 5.10 3.38 1.24
CA CYS A 16 5.14 2.74 -0.08
C CYS A 16 3.81 2.94 -0.83
N ILE A 17 2.70 2.78 -0.13
CA ILE A 17 1.36 3.01 -0.69
C ILE A 17 1.20 4.47 -1.10
N TYR A 18 1.66 5.40 -0.27
CA TYR A 18 1.64 6.83 -0.58
C TYR A 18 2.38 7.11 -1.89
N GLU A 19 3.60 6.58 -2.02
CA GLU A 19 4.43 6.82 -3.20
C GLU A 19 3.80 6.23 -4.47
N ALA A 20 3.22 5.02 -4.36
CA ALA A 20 2.55 4.39 -5.50
C ALA A 20 1.35 5.23 -5.96
N TRP A 21 0.54 5.70 -5.00
CA TRP A 21 -0.61 6.55 -5.28
C TRP A 21 -0.17 7.85 -5.94
N ASN A 22 0.84 8.50 -5.36
CA ASN A 22 1.29 9.81 -5.80
C ASN A 22 2.05 9.77 -7.13
N SER A 23 2.52 8.58 -7.55
CA SER A 23 3.22 8.42 -8.82
C SER A 23 2.32 8.66 -10.03
N ARG A 24 1.02 8.44 -9.87
CA ARG A 24 0.01 8.56 -10.93
C ARG A 24 0.25 7.64 -12.13
N LEU A 25 1.03 6.57 -11.91
CA LEU A 25 1.28 5.58 -12.96
C LEU A 25 0.08 4.68 -13.23
N GLY A 26 -0.83 4.57 -12.27
CA GLY A 26 -1.99 3.72 -12.36
C GLY A 26 -1.73 2.30 -11.87
N TYR A 27 -2.77 1.64 -11.38
CA TYR A 27 -2.64 0.35 -10.71
C TYR A 27 -2.12 -0.77 -11.62
N ARG A 28 -2.26 -0.63 -12.93
CA ARG A 28 -1.78 -1.63 -13.89
C ARG A 28 -0.28 -1.53 -14.12
N ASN A 29 0.33 -0.43 -13.74
CA ASN A 29 1.73 -0.14 -14.04
C ASN A 29 2.61 -0.16 -12.79
N VAL A 30 2.05 -0.48 -11.63
CA VAL A 30 2.78 -0.53 -10.37
C VAL A 30 2.52 -1.84 -9.63
N ARG A 31 3.52 -2.24 -8.85
CA ARG A 31 3.42 -3.35 -7.90
C ARG A 31 4.15 -2.93 -6.64
N LEU A 32 3.69 -3.38 -5.49
CA LEU A 32 4.32 -3.07 -4.21
C LEU A 32 4.73 -4.38 -3.53
N MET A 33 5.93 -4.39 -2.94
CA MET A 33 6.46 -5.58 -2.27
C MET A 33 7.26 -5.19 -1.05
N THR A 34 7.29 -6.07 -0.05
CA THR A 34 8.25 -5.92 1.04
C THR A 34 9.58 -6.54 0.67
N GLU A 35 10.66 -6.00 1.22
CA GLU A 35 12.01 -6.52 1.03
C GLU A 35 12.29 -7.61 2.07
N PRO A 36 13.17 -8.58 1.75
CA PRO A 36 13.97 -8.67 0.52
C PRO A 36 13.15 -9.22 -0.65
N VAL A 37 13.52 -8.77 -1.86
CA VAL A 37 12.90 -9.27 -3.09
C VAL A 37 13.69 -10.50 -3.55
N GLY A 38 13.00 -11.63 -3.71
CA GLY A 38 13.65 -12.90 -4.04
C GLY A 38 14.24 -12.94 -5.44
N ASN A 39 13.40 -12.71 -6.44
CA ASN A 39 13.82 -12.74 -7.84
C ASN A 39 13.46 -11.43 -8.52
N LEU A 40 14.44 -10.81 -9.18
CA LEU A 40 14.21 -9.60 -9.97
C LEU A 40 13.72 -9.98 -11.36
N GLU A 41 12.60 -9.42 -11.75
CA GLU A 41 12.04 -9.64 -13.08
C GLU A 41 12.67 -8.69 -14.09
N LEU A 42 12.86 -9.17 -15.32
CA LEU A 42 13.32 -8.33 -16.42
C LEU A 42 12.21 -7.32 -16.77
N PHE A 43 12.64 -6.15 -17.23
CA PHE A 43 11.74 -5.06 -17.65
C PHE A 43 10.90 -4.47 -16.50
N CYS A 44 11.30 -4.72 -15.26
CA CYS A 44 10.73 -4.07 -14.09
C CYS A 44 11.74 -3.11 -13.48
N ASP A 45 11.28 -1.92 -13.11
CA ASP A 45 12.09 -0.93 -12.39
C ASP A 45 11.77 -1.05 -10.91
N TYR A 46 12.79 -1.34 -10.10
CA TYR A 46 12.63 -1.51 -8.66
C TYR A 46 13.03 -0.23 -7.94
N CYS A 47 12.11 0.33 -7.17
CA CYS A 47 12.31 1.57 -6.43
C CYS A 47 12.13 1.32 -4.94
N HIS A 48 13.20 1.46 -4.17
CA HIS A 48 13.12 1.36 -2.72
C HIS A 48 12.47 2.61 -2.14
N VAL A 49 11.58 2.44 -1.17
CA VAL A 49 10.88 3.53 -0.49
C VAL A 49 11.32 3.54 0.97
N GLU A 50 11.90 4.67 1.41
CA GLU A 50 12.24 4.86 2.80
C GLU A 50 11.00 5.28 3.60
N PRO A 51 10.89 4.85 4.86
CA PRO A 51 9.74 5.24 5.68
C PRO A 51 9.71 6.75 5.96
N ASP A 52 8.53 7.31 5.82
CA ASP A 52 8.27 8.73 6.09
C ASP A 52 7.03 8.81 6.97
N THR A 53 7.21 9.23 8.22
CA THR A 53 6.14 9.22 9.21
C THR A 53 4.98 10.15 8.83
N GLU A 54 5.25 11.27 8.18
CA GLU A 54 4.21 12.20 7.77
C GLU A 54 3.36 11.61 6.64
N LYS A 55 4.01 10.99 5.66
CA LYS A 55 3.31 10.33 4.56
C LYS A 55 2.47 9.16 5.08
N ALA A 56 3.05 8.34 5.97
CA ALA A 56 2.34 7.23 6.59
C ALA A 56 1.12 7.71 7.38
N ALA A 57 1.28 8.78 8.16
CA ALA A 57 0.17 9.36 8.92
C ALA A 57 -0.94 9.89 8.00
N SER A 58 -0.56 10.48 6.87
CA SER A 58 -1.52 10.98 5.89
C SER A 58 -2.38 9.85 5.34
N VAL A 59 -1.76 8.70 5.01
CA VAL A 59 -2.49 7.52 4.53
C VAL A 59 -3.44 7.01 5.62
N THR A 60 -2.96 6.90 6.85
CA THR A 60 -3.78 6.46 7.99
C THR A 60 -5.02 7.33 8.15
N ARG A 61 -4.82 8.65 8.15
CA ARG A 61 -5.95 9.60 8.28
C ARG A 61 -6.94 9.45 7.15
N SER A 62 -6.45 9.29 5.92
CA SER A 62 -7.32 9.13 4.76
C SER A 62 -8.16 7.86 4.86
N ILE A 63 -7.57 6.75 5.30
CA ILE A 63 -8.28 5.49 5.48
C ILE A 63 -9.37 5.66 6.53
N GLN A 64 -9.02 6.19 7.70
CA GLN A 64 -9.96 6.34 8.81
C GLN A 64 -11.10 7.29 8.47
N LYS A 65 -10.80 8.37 7.75
CA LYS A 65 -11.80 9.38 7.40
C LYS A 65 -12.70 8.93 6.25
N LYS A 66 -12.15 8.33 5.22
CA LYS A 66 -12.88 8.04 3.98
C LYS A 66 -13.50 6.66 3.95
N ILE A 67 -12.92 5.68 4.65
CA ILE A 67 -13.41 4.30 4.62
C ILE A 67 -13.87 3.86 6.01
N GLY A 68 -13.16 4.25 7.06
CA GLY A 68 -13.55 4.02 8.43
C GLY A 68 -12.60 3.15 9.24
N ALA A 69 -12.92 3.02 10.54
CA ALA A 69 -12.06 2.31 11.49
C ALA A 69 -11.95 0.82 11.21
N ALA A 70 -13.00 0.19 10.71
CA ALA A 70 -12.96 -1.25 10.38
C ALA A 70 -12.01 -1.52 9.23
N ALA A 71 -11.99 -0.65 8.21
CA ALA A 71 -11.05 -0.76 7.10
C ALA A 71 -9.62 -0.57 7.58
N TRP A 72 -9.38 0.39 8.48
CA TRP A 72 -8.06 0.59 9.06
C TRP A 72 -7.57 -0.66 9.79
N ARG A 73 -8.46 -1.32 10.55
CA ARG A 73 -8.10 -2.56 11.25
C ARG A 73 -7.67 -3.65 10.26
N LEU A 74 -8.39 -3.80 9.14
CA LEU A 74 -8.04 -4.78 8.12
C LEU A 74 -6.69 -4.47 7.49
N VAL A 75 -6.43 -3.20 7.19
CA VAL A 75 -5.15 -2.75 6.65
C VAL A 75 -4.02 -3.06 7.62
N TYR A 76 -4.22 -2.75 8.90
CA TYR A 76 -3.22 -3.02 9.93
C TYR A 76 -2.90 -4.52 10.02
N LEU A 77 -3.93 -5.36 10.07
CA LEU A 77 -3.75 -6.81 10.16
C LEU A 77 -3.03 -7.36 8.92
N CYS A 78 -3.37 -6.85 7.74
CA CYS A 78 -2.70 -7.27 6.50
C CYS A 78 -1.23 -6.85 6.53
N ALA A 79 -0.93 -5.64 6.99
CA ALA A 79 0.45 -5.16 7.09
C ALA A 79 1.28 -6.01 8.04
N MET A 80 0.67 -6.58 9.08
CA MET A 80 1.34 -7.41 10.08
C MET A 80 1.40 -8.89 9.67
N SER A 81 0.89 -9.26 8.51
CA SER A 81 0.76 -10.65 8.09
C SER A 81 2.06 -11.31 7.60
N GLU A 82 3.12 -10.55 7.47
CA GLU A 82 4.43 -11.00 6.98
C GLU A 82 4.42 -11.47 5.50
N ARG A 83 3.34 -11.22 4.78
CA ARG A 83 3.29 -11.52 3.34
C ARG A 83 4.09 -10.49 2.57
N SER A 84 4.89 -10.95 1.61
CA SER A 84 5.68 -10.05 0.76
C SER A 84 4.81 -9.16 -0.12
N ASP A 85 3.60 -9.62 -0.45
CA ASP A 85 2.64 -8.86 -1.27
C ASP A 85 1.64 -8.04 -0.44
N ALA A 86 1.80 -7.98 0.88
CA ALA A 86 0.88 -7.23 1.74
C ALA A 86 0.68 -5.77 1.28
N PRO A 87 1.76 -5.01 0.98
CA PRO A 87 1.55 -3.63 0.54
C PRO A 87 0.77 -3.54 -0.78
N ASP A 88 0.94 -4.50 -1.69
CA ASP A 88 0.19 -4.51 -2.94
C ASP A 88 -1.29 -4.80 -2.71
N ILE A 89 -1.60 -5.76 -1.86
CA ILE A 89 -2.98 -6.10 -1.49
C ILE A 89 -3.66 -4.88 -0.87
N ILE A 90 -2.98 -4.22 0.07
CA ILE A 90 -3.52 -3.03 0.73
C ILE A 90 -3.76 -1.90 -0.28
N TYR A 91 -2.79 -1.66 -1.16
CA TYR A 91 -2.89 -0.62 -2.17
C TYR A 91 -4.14 -0.83 -3.04
N ARG A 92 -4.37 -2.05 -3.52
CA ARG A 92 -5.52 -2.36 -4.37
C ARG A 92 -6.84 -2.30 -3.62
N PHE A 93 -6.85 -2.75 -2.38
CA PHE A 93 -8.01 -2.59 -1.51
C PHE A 93 -8.37 -1.11 -1.31
N LEU A 94 -7.37 -0.26 -1.09
CA LEU A 94 -7.59 1.17 -0.89
C LEU A 94 -8.05 1.89 -2.16
N LEU A 95 -7.55 1.48 -3.32
CA LEU A 95 -8.03 2.01 -4.58
C LEU A 95 -9.54 1.78 -4.71
N TYR A 96 -9.98 0.56 -4.40
CA TYR A 96 -11.39 0.21 -4.41
C TYR A 96 -12.15 0.99 -3.33
N GLY A 97 -11.63 1.00 -2.11
CA GLY A 97 -12.27 1.61 -0.96
C GLY A 97 -12.44 3.12 -1.09
N PHE A 98 -11.47 3.81 -1.64
CA PHE A 98 -11.57 5.25 -1.85
C PHE A 98 -12.58 5.62 -2.93
N SER A 99 -12.85 4.70 -3.87
CA SER A 99 -13.87 4.92 -4.89
C SER A 99 -15.29 4.71 -4.35
N TYR A 100 -15.46 3.74 -3.44
CA TYR A 100 -16.78 3.36 -2.92
C TYR A 100 -17.02 3.81 -1.47
N GLY A 101 -15.97 4.26 -0.78
CA GLY A 101 -16.09 4.75 0.59
C GLY A 101 -16.47 3.65 1.57
N LYS A 102 -17.28 4.00 2.57
CA LYS A 102 -17.67 3.07 3.64
C LYS A 102 -18.50 1.90 3.15
N ASP A 103 -19.14 2.03 2.01
CA ASP A 103 -19.97 0.97 1.43
C ASP A 103 -19.13 -0.25 1.00
N THR A 104 -17.80 -0.07 0.84
CA THR A 104 -16.87 -1.14 0.50
C THR A 104 -16.98 -2.33 1.45
N LEU A 105 -17.18 -2.07 2.73
CA LEU A 105 -17.25 -3.12 3.75
C LEU A 105 -18.65 -3.72 3.92
N LEU A 106 -19.65 -3.10 3.32
CA LEU A 106 -21.04 -3.54 3.42
C LEU A 106 -21.48 -4.36 2.20
N SER A 107 -20.70 -4.33 1.13
CA SER A 107 -21.04 -5.01 -0.12
C SER A 107 -20.47 -6.42 -0.26
#